data_50fd14584ffb29e57406a423b6e6858e
#
_entry.id   50fd14584ffb29e57406a423b6e6858e
#
_cell.length_a   1.000
_cell.length_b   1.000
_cell.length_c   1.000
_cell.angle_alpha   90.00
_cell.angle_beta   90.00
_cell.angle_gamma   90.00
#
_symmetry.space_group_name_H-M   'P 1'
#
loop_
_entity.id
_entity.type
_entity.pdbx_description
1 polymer ?
#
loop_
_entity_poly.entity_id
_entity_poly.type
_entity_poly.pdbx_seq_one_letter_code
_entity_poly.pdbx_strand_id
1 'polypeptide(L)'
;SRGLGDVYKRQPEQSAEEAALDLDHVLQNDMTVGSVLEQEHREENKGAEKRMDVKTASDENAIITAGMVITGDVSSEGSMDLVGTINGNIDILGKLNITGYINGNSKAAEIFAEGAKINGEIMSEGSVKIGASTVVIGNITATSAAIAGAVKGDIDIQGPVILDSSAIVMGNIKSKSVQINNGAVIEGMCSQCYAEV
;
A
#
# COMPACT_ATOMS: atom_id res chain seq x y z
N SER A 1 -69.35 -0.05 -41.60
CA SER A 1 -68.52 -0.45 -40.47
C SER A 1 -67.87 -1.84 -40.65
N ARG A 2 -67.18 -2.08 -41.74
CA ARG A 2 -66.52 -3.37 -41.99
C ARG A 2 -65.06 -3.20 -42.42
N GLY A 3 -64.34 -2.25 -41.92
CA GLY A 3 -62.97 -2.01 -42.35
C GLY A 3 -61.95 -1.84 -41.26
N LEU A 4 -62.35 -1.86 -40.00
CA LEU A 4 -61.42 -1.57 -38.88
C LEU A 4 -60.88 -2.81 -38.18
N GLY A 5 -61.29 -4.04 -38.53
CA GLY A 5 -60.85 -5.27 -37.91
C GLY A 5 -59.56 -5.88 -38.51
N ASP A 6 -59.26 -5.60 -39.76
CA ASP A 6 -58.13 -6.26 -40.46
C ASP A 6 -56.81 -5.50 -40.40
N VAL A 7 -56.83 -4.24 -40.00
CA VAL A 7 -55.61 -3.41 -39.90
C VAL A 7 -54.82 -3.74 -38.62
N TYR A 8 -55.48 -4.18 -37.56
CA TYR A 8 -54.82 -4.51 -36.30
C TYR A 8 -54.16 -5.90 -36.22
N LYS A 9 -54.49 -6.80 -37.15
CA LYS A 9 -53.91 -8.16 -37.16
C LYS A 9 -52.58 -8.31 -37.86
N ARG A 10 -52.11 -7.31 -38.59
CA ARG A 10 -50.85 -7.36 -39.34
C ARG A 10 -49.68 -6.66 -38.67
N GLN A 11 -49.91 -5.84 -37.68
CA GLN A 11 -48.84 -5.07 -37.03
C GLN A 11 -47.95 -5.85 -36.03
N PRO A 12 -48.43 -6.85 -35.28
CA PRO A 12 -47.53 -7.50 -34.33
C PRO A 12 -46.56 -8.50 -34.95
N GLU A 13 -46.81 -9.02 -36.15
CA GLU A 13 -45.92 -9.99 -36.75
C GLU A 13 -44.68 -9.36 -37.44
N GLN A 14 -44.84 -8.17 -38.02
CA GLN A 14 -43.72 -7.46 -38.65
C GLN A 14 -42.76 -6.84 -37.63
N SER A 15 -43.23 -6.41 -36.50
CA SER A 15 -42.37 -5.83 -35.47
C SER A 15 -41.53 -6.88 -34.71
N ALA A 16 -41.97 -8.12 -34.68
CA ALA A 16 -41.23 -9.20 -34.03
C ALA A 16 -40.10 -9.74 -34.93
N GLU A 17 -40.25 -9.74 -36.24
CA GLU A 17 -39.18 -10.12 -37.16
C GLU A 17 -38.09 -9.04 -37.27
N GLU A 18 -38.43 -7.76 -37.25
CA GLU A 18 -37.48 -6.68 -37.23
C GLU A 18 -36.71 -6.63 -35.93
N ALA A 19 -37.34 -6.89 -34.79
CA ALA A 19 -36.66 -6.96 -33.50
C ALA A 19 -35.71 -8.16 -33.39
N ALA A 20 -36.03 -9.29 -34.01
CA ALA A 20 -35.14 -10.46 -34.04
C ALA A 20 -33.89 -10.24 -34.94
N LEU A 21 -34.01 -9.50 -36.02
CA LEU A 21 -32.91 -9.13 -36.91
C LEU A 21 -31.98 -8.11 -36.26
N ASP A 22 -32.46 -7.17 -35.47
CA ASP A 22 -31.66 -6.21 -34.70
C ASP A 22 -30.90 -6.87 -33.58
N LEU A 23 -31.43 -7.86 -32.91
CA LEU A 23 -30.73 -8.64 -31.87
C LEU A 23 -29.57 -9.47 -32.43
N ASP A 24 -29.72 -10.08 -33.59
CA ASP A 24 -28.63 -10.79 -34.26
C ASP A 24 -27.51 -9.85 -34.72
N HIS A 25 -27.84 -8.64 -35.12
CA HIS A 25 -26.86 -7.64 -35.52
C HIS A 25 -26.07 -7.08 -34.31
N VAL A 26 -26.70 -6.91 -33.18
CA VAL A 26 -26.09 -6.49 -31.91
C VAL A 26 -25.16 -7.58 -31.35
N LEU A 27 -25.57 -8.84 -31.44
CA LEU A 27 -24.75 -9.99 -31.00
C LEU A 27 -23.49 -10.18 -31.88
N GLN A 28 -23.57 -9.91 -33.18
CA GLN A 28 -22.40 -9.96 -34.06
C GLN A 28 -21.42 -8.81 -33.83
N ASN A 29 -21.89 -7.64 -33.44
CA ASN A 29 -21.03 -6.51 -33.09
C ASN A 29 -20.33 -6.72 -31.72
N ASP A 30 -20.98 -7.36 -30.77
CA ASP A 30 -20.41 -7.66 -29.47
C ASP A 30 -19.27 -8.68 -29.57
N MET A 31 -19.34 -9.66 -30.46
CA MET A 31 -18.28 -10.63 -30.67
C MET A 31 -17.03 -10.01 -31.31
N THR A 32 -17.15 -8.98 -32.15
CA THR A 32 -16.00 -8.30 -32.76
C THR A 32 -15.32 -7.34 -31.78
N VAL A 33 -16.06 -6.70 -30.90
CA VAL A 33 -15.50 -5.83 -29.84
C VAL A 33 -14.78 -6.66 -28.80
N GLY A 34 -15.29 -7.82 -28.41
CA GLY A 34 -14.63 -8.73 -27.48
C GLY A 34 -13.28 -9.25 -27.99
N SER A 35 -13.18 -9.56 -29.29
CA SER A 35 -11.93 -10.05 -29.89
C SER A 35 -10.86 -8.96 -30.03
N VAL A 36 -11.25 -7.71 -30.24
CA VAL A 36 -10.34 -6.57 -30.30
C VAL A 36 -9.82 -6.20 -28.92
N LEU A 37 -10.68 -6.24 -27.90
CA LEU A 37 -10.29 -6.01 -26.50
C LEU A 37 -9.35 -7.11 -25.97
N GLU A 38 -9.54 -8.37 -26.36
CA GLU A 38 -8.62 -9.45 -26.02
C GLU A 38 -7.25 -9.31 -26.71
N GLN A 39 -7.20 -8.76 -27.90
CA GLN A 39 -5.94 -8.48 -28.59
C GLN A 39 -5.21 -7.27 -27.98
N GLU A 40 -5.91 -6.22 -27.61
CA GLU A 40 -5.32 -5.07 -26.92
C GLU A 40 -4.79 -5.46 -25.53
N HIS A 41 -5.50 -6.29 -24.78
CA HIS A 41 -5.02 -6.82 -23.49
C HIS A 41 -3.80 -7.74 -23.62
N ARG A 42 -3.67 -8.47 -24.76
CA ARG A 42 -2.48 -9.28 -25.02
C ARG A 42 -1.26 -8.47 -25.43
N GLU A 43 -1.45 -7.35 -26.10
CA GLU A 43 -0.36 -6.46 -26.44
C GLU A 43 0.12 -5.62 -25.25
N GLU A 44 -0.77 -5.21 -24.37
CA GLU A 44 -0.40 -4.55 -23.11
C GLU A 44 0.37 -5.49 -22.18
N ASN A 45 -0.02 -6.78 -22.09
CA ASN A 45 0.71 -7.77 -21.30
C ASN A 45 2.12 -8.07 -21.87
N LYS A 46 2.32 -7.99 -23.18
CA LYS A 46 3.66 -8.11 -23.77
C LYS A 46 4.53 -6.88 -23.53
N GLY A 47 3.92 -5.71 -23.39
CA GLY A 47 4.61 -4.49 -22.98
C GLY A 47 4.94 -4.46 -21.49
N ALA A 48 4.12 -5.08 -20.64
CA ALA A 48 4.35 -5.18 -19.21
C ALA A 48 5.47 -6.18 -18.86
N GLU A 49 5.59 -7.30 -19.58
CA GLU A 49 6.69 -8.25 -19.37
C GLU A 49 8.08 -7.67 -19.69
N LYS A 50 8.18 -6.68 -20.56
CA LYS A 50 9.44 -5.98 -20.87
C LYS A 50 9.80 -4.87 -19.87
N ARG A 51 8.87 -4.50 -18.97
CA ARG A 51 9.08 -3.47 -17.95
C ARG A 51 9.40 -4.04 -16.55
N MET A 52 9.53 -5.36 -16.42
CA MET A 52 9.75 -6.03 -15.13
C MET A 52 11.14 -5.81 -14.52
N ASP A 53 12.06 -5.10 -15.18
CA ASP A 53 13.39 -4.83 -14.62
C ASP A 53 13.50 -3.55 -13.77
N VAL A 54 12.42 -2.78 -13.67
CA VAL A 54 12.38 -1.61 -12.79
C VAL A 54 11.24 -1.79 -11.80
N LYS A 55 11.54 -2.23 -10.60
CA LYS A 55 10.61 -2.21 -9.45
C LYS A 55 10.26 -0.76 -9.11
N THR A 56 9.31 -0.19 -9.83
CA THR A 56 8.70 1.09 -9.48
C THR A 56 7.48 0.85 -8.62
N ALA A 57 7.36 1.60 -7.52
CA ALA A 57 6.15 1.58 -6.71
C ALA A 57 4.93 1.92 -7.56
N SER A 58 3.88 1.11 -7.52
CA SER A 58 2.61 1.40 -8.17
C SER A 58 1.80 2.39 -7.33
N ASP A 59 0.96 3.20 -7.97
CA ASP A 59 0.05 4.13 -7.27
C ASP A 59 -1.14 3.42 -6.57
N GLU A 60 -1.14 2.08 -6.58
CA GLU A 60 -2.18 1.29 -5.94
C GLU A 60 -1.99 1.25 -4.42
N ASN A 61 -3.08 1.42 -3.71
CA ASN A 61 -3.10 1.38 -2.24
C ASN A 61 -3.88 0.15 -1.73
N ALA A 62 -3.19 -0.71 -1.00
CA ALA A 62 -3.81 -1.85 -0.31
C ALA A 62 -4.28 -1.42 1.09
N ILE A 63 -5.48 -1.82 1.48
CA ILE A 63 -6.04 -1.48 2.79
C ILE A 63 -6.36 -2.77 3.55
N ILE A 64 -5.76 -2.90 4.73
CA ILE A 64 -6.07 -3.98 5.67
C ILE A 64 -6.88 -3.39 6.81
N THR A 65 -8.18 -3.72 6.83
CA THR A 65 -9.13 -3.15 7.79
C THR A 65 -9.01 -3.74 9.20
N ALA A 66 -9.53 -3.03 10.19
CA ALA A 66 -9.62 -3.50 11.56
C ALA A 66 -10.38 -4.84 11.66
N GLY A 67 -9.86 -5.76 12.45
CA GLY A 67 -10.42 -7.12 12.58
C GLY A 67 -9.89 -8.13 11.57
N MET A 68 -9.16 -7.71 10.55
CA MET A 68 -8.45 -8.61 9.65
C MET A 68 -7.14 -9.07 10.29
N VAL A 69 -6.90 -10.37 10.28
CA VAL A 69 -5.65 -10.96 10.76
C VAL A 69 -5.00 -11.71 9.59
N ILE A 70 -3.79 -11.31 9.25
CA ILE A 70 -2.99 -11.97 8.21
C ILE A 70 -1.88 -12.75 8.90
N THR A 71 -1.75 -14.01 8.53
CA THR A 71 -0.66 -14.87 9.00
C THR A 71 0.15 -15.30 7.79
N GLY A 72 1.38 -14.83 7.70
CA GLY A 72 2.28 -15.05 6.57
C GLY A 72 2.85 -13.74 6.05
N ASP A 73 3.72 -13.84 5.07
CA ASP A 73 4.40 -12.70 4.49
C ASP A 73 3.48 -11.91 3.54
N VAL A 74 3.59 -10.59 3.59
CA VAL A 74 2.82 -9.66 2.77
C VAL A 74 3.78 -8.87 1.89
N SER A 75 3.53 -8.87 0.60
CA SER A 75 4.31 -8.11 -0.37
C SER A 75 3.39 -7.26 -1.25
N SER A 76 3.76 -6.01 -1.47
CA SER A 76 3.03 -5.09 -2.33
C SER A 76 3.99 -4.15 -3.07
N GLU A 77 3.70 -3.89 -4.34
CA GLU A 77 4.45 -2.90 -5.13
C GLU A 77 3.94 -1.47 -4.92
N GLY A 78 2.71 -1.32 -4.43
CA GLY A 78 2.11 -0.03 -4.08
C GLY A 78 2.26 0.35 -2.62
N SER A 79 1.43 1.28 -2.19
CA SER A 79 1.32 1.68 -0.78
C SER A 79 0.36 0.79 -0.02
N MET A 80 0.48 0.75 1.31
CA MET A 80 -0.39 -0.04 2.17
C MET A 80 -0.83 0.74 3.41
N ASP A 81 -2.12 0.66 3.71
CA ASP A 81 -2.71 1.11 4.97
C ASP A 81 -3.08 -0.10 5.84
N LEU A 82 -2.39 -0.27 6.95
CA LEU A 82 -2.59 -1.36 7.89
C LEU A 82 -3.32 -0.88 9.13
N VAL A 83 -4.55 -1.30 9.31
CA VAL A 83 -5.34 -1.08 10.53
C VAL A 83 -5.55 -2.38 11.32
N GLY A 84 -5.42 -3.54 10.67
CA GLY A 84 -5.56 -4.87 11.26
C GLY A 84 -4.29 -5.41 11.93
N THR A 85 -4.17 -6.71 11.95
CA THR A 85 -3.03 -7.43 12.54
C THR A 85 -2.30 -8.25 11.47
N ILE A 86 -0.98 -8.14 11.43
CA ILE A 86 -0.11 -8.97 10.59
C ILE A 86 0.87 -9.75 11.47
N ASN A 87 0.88 -11.07 11.27
CA ASN A 87 1.88 -11.98 11.84
C ASN A 87 2.74 -12.52 10.71
N GLY A 88 3.80 -11.85 10.37
CA GLY A 88 4.71 -12.19 9.28
C GLY A 88 5.49 -10.98 8.79
N ASN A 89 6.29 -11.15 7.77
CA ASN A 89 7.11 -10.08 7.23
C ASN A 89 6.32 -9.25 6.21
N ILE A 90 6.64 -7.97 6.14
CA ILE A 90 6.03 -7.02 5.22
C ILE A 90 7.10 -6.46 4.31
N ASP A 91 6.91 -6.57 2.99
CA ASP A 91 7.79 -5.97 1.98
C ASP A 91 6.96 -5.09 1.03
N ILE A 92 7.10 -3.79 1.17
CA ILE A 92 6.31 -2.78 0.44
C ILE A 92 7.27 -1.85 -0.30
N LEU A 93 7.06 -1.67 -1.59
CA LEU A 93 7.86 -0.74 -2.39
C LEU A 93 7.42 0.72 -2.23
N GLY A 94 6.17 0.96 -1.83
CA GLY A 94 5.59 2.28 -1.58
C GLY A 94 5.63 2.71 -0.11
N LYS A 95 4.61 3.48 0.28
CA LYS A 95 4.41 3.93 1.67
C LYS A 95 3.66 2.89 2.48
N LEU A 96 4.10 2.68 3.71
CA LEU A 96 3.43 1.83 4.68
C LEU A 96 2.87 2.68 5.83
N ASN A 97 1.55 2.80 5.91
CA ASN A 97 0.86 3.42 7.04
C ASN A 97 0.41 2.34 8.02
N ILE A 98 0.84 2.45 9.26
CA ILE A 98 0.57 1.44 10.29
C ILE A 98 -0.23 2.07 11.43
N THR A 99 -1.44 1.60 11.64
CA THR A 99 -2.28 1.95 12.80
C THR A 99 -2.61 0.70 13.63
N GLY A 100 -2.26 -0.49 13.14
CA GLY A 100 -2.58 -1.78 13.74
C GLY A 100 -1.42 -2.44 14.46
N TYR A 101 -1.42 -3.75 14.39
CA TYR A 101 -0.46 -4.63 15.08
C TYR A 101 0.41 -5.37 14.06
N ILE A 102 1.73 -5.30 14.23
CA ILE A 102 2.67 -6.06 13.40
C ILE A 102 3.56 -6.91 14.31
N ASN A 103 3.64 -8.18 13.99
CA ASN A 103 4.56 -9.13 14.61
C ASN A 103 5.42 -9.77 13.52
N GLY A 104 6.53 -9.16 13.22
CA GLY A 104 7.47 -9.52 12.15
C GLY A 104 8.22 -8.31 11.61
N ASN A 105 9.08 -8.54 10.63
CA ASN A 105 9.89 -7.49 10.06
C ASN A 105 9.11 -6.66 9.03
N SER A 106 9.35 -5.37 8.98
CA SER A 106 8.69 -4.46 8.06
C SER A 106 9.71 -3.75 7.18
N LYS A 107 9.55 -3.87 5.88
CA LYS A 107 10.35 -3.16 4.88
C LYS A 107 9.45 -2.33 3.98
N ALA A 108 9.78 -1.04 3.83
CA ALA A 108 9.06 -0.13 2.93
C ALA A 108 9.94 1.03 2.47
N ALA A 109 9.51 1.76 1.44
CA ALA A 109 10.19 2.99 1.04
C ALA A 109 10.03 4.09 2.10
N GLU A 110 8.80 4.27 2.59
CA GLU A 110 8.49 5.18 3.71
C GLU A 110 7.57 4.47 4.70
N ILE A 111 7.83 4.64 5.99
CA ILE A 111 7.02 4.05 7.06
C ILE A 111 6.42 5.15 7.93
N PHE A 112 5.11 5.09 8.09
CA PHE A 112 4.34 5.98 8.94
C PHE A 112 3.56 5.15 9.95
N ALA A 113 3.94 5.21 11.21
CA ALA A 113 3.28 4.47 12.28
C ALA A 113 2.62 5.43 13.27
N GLU A 114 1.31 5.33 13.42
CA GLU A 114 0.54 6.13 14.36
C GLU A 114 -0.42 5.26 15.16
N GLY A 115 -0.27 5.22 16.48
CA GLY A 115 -1.07 4.35 17.33
C GLY A 115 -0.82 2.85 17.12
N ALA A 116 0.31 2.49 16.56
CA ALA A 116 0.66 1.13 16.19
C ALA A 116 1.48 0.41 17.26
N LYS A 117 1.42 -0.91 17.22
CA LYS A 117 2.33 -1.78 17.96
C LYS A 117 3.12 -2.64 16.99
N ILE A 118 4.45 -2.47 16.98
CA ILE A 118 5.34 -3.18 16.06
C ILE A 118 6.34 -3.99 16.89
N ASN A 119 6.37 -5.27 16.64
CA ASN A 119 7.31 -6.20 17.25
C ASN A 119 8.14 -6.85 16.15
N GLY A 120 9.32 -6.34 15.90
CA GLY A 120 10.24 -6.77 14.86
C GLY A 120 11.08 -5.63 14.30
N GLU A 121 11.88 -5.94 13.32
CA GLU A 121 12.79 -4.97 12.70
C GLU A 121 12.03 -4.09 11.68
N ILE A 122 12.34 -2.80 11.71
CA ILE A 122 11.83 -1.82 10.74
C ILE A 122 12.98 -1.41 9.83
N MET A 123 12.81 -1.61 8.54
CA MET A 123 13.75 -1.20 7.52
C MET A 123 13.07 -0.27 6.51
N SER A 124 13.58 0.94 6.36
CA SER A 124 13.08 1.90 5.38
C SER A 124 14.20 2.45 4.52
N GLU A 125 13.96 2.54 3.23
CA GLU A 125 14.90 3.18 2.30
C GLU A 125 14.87 4.70 2.38
N GLY A 126 13.78 5.27 2.86
CA GLY A 126 13.56 6.70 3.04
C GLY A 126 13.34 7.10 4.49
N SER A 127 12.17 7.64 4.79
CA SER A 127 11.84 8.17 6.11
C SER A 127 10.98 7.24 6.95
N VAL A 128 11.23 7.24 8.26
CA VAL A 128 10.38 6.59 9.27
C VAL A 128 9.78 7.66 10.18
N LYS A 129 8.46 7.67 10.29
CA LYS A 129 7.75 8.49 11.26
C LYS A 129 7.04 7.61 12.28
N ILE A 130 7.33 7.82 13.55
CA ILE A 130 6.72 7.09 14.67
C ILE A 130 5.94 8.09 15.52
N GLY A 131 4.62 7.99 15.47
CA GLY A 131 3.71 8.85 16.23
C GLY A 131 3.69 8.58 17.74
N ALA A 132 3.16 9.52 18.51
CA ALA A 132 3.22 9.53 19.98
C ALA A 132 2.59 8.30 20.67
N SER A 133 1.61 7.66 20.05
CA SER A 133 0.93 6.48 20.59
C SER A 133 1.50 5.15 20.11
N THR A 134 2.60 5.18 19.38
CA THR A 134 3.24 4.01 18.77
C THR A 134 4.27 3.40 19.70
N VAL A 135 4.29 2.08 19.74
CA VAL A 135 5.30 1.29 20.47
C VAL A 135 6.03 0.39 19.47
N VAL A 136 7.34 0.52 19.39
CA VAL A 136 8.22 -0.32 18.56
C VAL A 136 9.16 -1.13 19.46
N ILE A 137 9.17 -2.43 19.25
CA ILE A 137 10.11 -3.34 19.93
C ILE A 137 10.93 -4.03 18.86
N GLY A 138 12.12 -3.55 18.62
CA GLY A 138 13.04 -4.03 17.58
C GLY A 138 13.92 -2.93 17.03
N ASN A 139 14.76 -3.27 16.07
CA ASN A 139 15.71 -2.34 15.49
C ASN A 139 15.06 -1.51 14.38
N ILE A 140 15.53 -0.29 14.21
CA ILE A 140 15.07 0.62 13.17
C ILE A 140 16.27 1.02 12.31
N THR A 141 16.16 0.76 11.02
CA THR A 141 17.14 1.18 10.02
C THR A 141 16.46 2.04 8.96
N ALA A 142 16.93 3.27 8.76
CA ALA A 142 16.35 4.17 7.76
C ALA A 142 17.34 5.26 7.31
N THR A 143 16.93 6.05 6.33
CA THR A 143 17.71 7.23 5.92
C THR A 143 17.45 8.42 6.84
N SER A 144 16.21 8.63 7.28
CA SER A 144 15.83 9.65 8.27
C SER A 144 14.73 9.13 9.20
N ALA A 145 14.68 9.64 10.42
CA ALA A 145 13.64 9.24 11.37
C ALA A 145 13.10 10.43 12.17
N ALA A 146 11.78 10.43 12.39
CA ALA A 146 11.11 11.31 13.33
C ALA A 146 10.33 10.44 14.33
N ILE A 147 10.72 10.50 15.59
CA ILE A 147 10.20 9.62 16.64
C ILE A 147 9.53 10.45 17.71
N ALA A 148 8.24 10.19 17.91
CA ALA A 148 7.44 10.75 18.98
C ALA A 148 6.92 9.66 19.95
N GLY A 149 7.04 8.39 19.57
CA GLY A 149 6.59 7.23 20.35
C GLY A 149 7.67 6.56 21.18
N ALA A 150 7.34 5.38 21.70
CA ALA A 150 8.27 4.55 22.45
C ALA A 150 8.99 3.56 21.55
N VAL A 151 10.29 3.54 21.56
CA VAL A 151 11.14 2.61 20.80
C VAL A 151 12.06 1.86 21.77
N LYS A 152 12.04 0.54 21.67
CA LYS A 152 12.94 -0.34 22.40
C LYS A 152 13.76 -1.16 21.43
N GLY A 153 15.01 -0.78 21.23
CA GLY A 153 15.97 -1.41 20.32
C GLY A 153 16.95 -0.41 19.76
N ASP A 154 17.83 -0.89 18.89
CA ASP A 154 18.84 -0.05 18.29
C ASP A 154 18.29 0.72 17.07
N ILE A 155 18.66 1.97 16.94
CA ILE A 155 18.26 2.87 15.87
C ILE A 155 19.50 3.20 15.05
N ASP A 156 19.49 2.82 13.78
CA ASP A 156 20.56 3.10 12.81
C ASP A 156 20.04 3.93 11.66
N ILE A 157 20.33 5.22 11.67
CA ILE A 157 19.82 6.19 10.70
C ILE A 157 20.99 6.89 10.00
N GLN A 158 21.07 6.76 8.71
CA GLN A 158 22.16 7.34 7.90
C GLN A 158 22.12 8.87 7.83
N GLY A 159 20.99 9.50 8.13
CA GLY A 159 20.76 10.93 8.10
C GLY A 159 20.30 11.50 9.45
N PRO A 160 19.38 12.49 9.43
CA PRO A 160 18.91 13.15 10.63
C PRO A 160 17.89 12.30 11.40
N VAL A 161 18.00 12.33 12.73
CA VAL A 161 16.99 11.81 13.67
C VAL A 161 16.40 12.97 14.44
N ILE A 162 15.09 13.02 14.51
CA ILE A 162 14.35 13.99 15.31
C ILE A 162 13.59 13.22 16.39
N LEU A 163 13.90 13.50 17.64
CA LEU A 163 13.17 12.97 18.80
C LEU A 163 12.24 14.05 19.33
N ASP A 164 10.92 13.81 19.21
CA ASP A 164 9.93 14.75 19.69
C ASP A 164 9.81 14.68 21.23
N SER A 165 9.11 15.64 21.81
CA SER A 165 8.95 15.78 23.28
C SER A 165 8.33 14.58 23.97
N SER A 166 7.57 13.76 23.26
CA SER A 166 6.95 12.51 23.76
C SER A 166 7.76 11.25 23.45
N ALA A 167 8.92 11.37 22.80
CA ALA A 167 9.74 10.22 22.43
C ALA A 167 10.40 9.57 23.65
N ILE A 168 10.32 8.24 23.70
CA ILE A 168 11.01 7.42 24.68
C ILE A 168 11.83 6.38 23.90
N VAL A 169 13.14 6.47 23.97
CA VAL A 169 14.05 5.54 23.29
C VAL A 169 14.85 4.78 24.31
N MET A 170 14.75 3.45 24.26
CA MET A 170 15.54 2.53 25.09
C MET A 170 16.43 1.70 24.16
N GLY A 171 17.67 2.11 23.97
CA GLY A 171 18.65 1.48 23.08
C GLY A 171 19.64 2.46 22.53
N ASN A 172 20.48 1.98 21.62
CA ASN A 172 21.55 2.79 21.02
C ASN A 172 21.04 3.51 19.77
N ILE A 173 21.45 4.76 19.61
CA ILE A 173 21.12 5.58 18.43
C ILE A 173 22.42 5.85 17.68
N LYS A 174 22.44 5.47 16.41
CA LYS A 174 23.46 5.83 15.45
C LYS A 174 22.85 6.72 14.37
N SER A 175 23.42 7.90 14.13
CA SER A 175 22.87 8.81 13.14
C SER A 175 23.92 9.83 12.67
N LYS A 176 23.63 10.53 11.59
CA LYS A 176 24.42 11.66 11.12
C LYS A 176 24.23 12.89 12.00
N SER A 177 22.98 13.18 12.37
CA SER A 177 22.63 14.27 13.28
C SER A 177 21.42 13.88 14.13
N VAL A 178 21.40 14.36 15.37
CA VAL A 178 20.28 14.11 16.30
C VAL A 178 19.75 15.45 16.79
N GLN A 179 18.43 15.62 16.63
CA GLN A 179 17.70 16.70 17.27
C GLN A 179 16.81 16.11 18.37
N ILE A 180 17.02 16.57 19.59
CA ILE A 180 16.26 16.10 20.76
C ILE A 180 15.43 17.27 21.27
N ASN A 181 14.12 17.13 21.20
CA ASN A 181 13.19 18.12 21.73
C ASN A 181 13.03 17.95 23.26
N ASN A 182 12.72 19.06 23.92
CA ASN A 182 12.57 19.06 25.37
C ASN A 182 11.40 18.14 25.82
N GLY A 183 11.70 17.18 26.67
CA GLY A 183 10.76 16.16 27.14
C GLY A 183 11.08 14.74 26.64
N ALA A 184 11.88 14.59 25.60
CA ALA A 184 12.31 13.29 25.14
C ALA A 184 13.19 12.56 26.17
N VAL A 185 12.97 11.25 26.30
CA VAL A 185 13.73 10.36 27.18
C VAL A 185 14.55 9.39 26.36
N ILE A 186 15.86 9.36 26.60
CA ILE A 186 16.78 8.42 25.95
C ILE A 186 17.51 7.64 27.03
N GLU A 187 17.41 6.34 26.97
CA GLU A 187 18.17 5.41 27.79
C GLU A 187 19.06 4.55 26.89
N GLY A 188 20.33 4.91 26.77
CA GLY A 188 21.28 4.24 25.91
C GLY A 188 22.37 5.18 25.41
N MET A 189 23.10 4.74 24.40
CA MET A 189 24.20 5.48 23.82
C MET A 189 23.74 6.17 22.51
N CYS A 190 24.05 7.45 22.38
CA CYS A 190 23.83 8.21 21.15
C CYS A 190 25.18 8.49 20.48
N SER A 191 25.35 7.98 19.25
CA SER A 191 26.58 8.11 18.49
C SER A 191 26.34 8.75 17.13
N GLN A 192 27.09 9.78 16.81
CA GLN A 192 27.07 10.41 15.49
C GLN A 192 28.20 9.79 14.63
N CYS A 193 27.86 8.70 13.95
CA CYS A 193 28.85 7.92 13.18
C CYS A 193 28.94 8.34 11.70
N TYR A 194 27.94 9.01 11.16
CA TYR A 194 27.83 9.37 9.75
C TYR A 194 28.12 10.85 9.47
N ALA A 195 28.66 11.59 10.43
CA ALA A 195 29.09 12.95 10.21
C ALA A 195 30.32 12.96 9.30
N GLU A 196 30.23 13.58 8.13
CA GLU A 196 31.39 13.84 7.30
C GLU A 196 32.28 14.89 8.01
N VAL A 197 33.56 14.54 8.14
CA VAL A 197 34.58 15.42 8.71
C VAL A 197 35.16 16.31 7.62
#